data_1e51c3d67fceeddeafcef7d97d93b056
#
_entry.id   1e51c3d67fceeddeafcef7d97d93b056
#
_cell.length_a   1.000
_cell.length_b   1.000
_cell.length_c   1.000
_cell.angle_alpha   90.00
_cell.angle_beta   90.00
_cell.angle_gamma   90.00
#
_symmetry.space_group_name_H-M   'P 1'
#
loop_
_entity.id
_entity.type
_entity.pdbx_description
1 polymer ?
#
loop_
_entity_poly.entity_id
_entity_poly.type
_entity_poly.pdbx_seq_one_letter_code
_entity_poly.pdbx_strand_id
1 'polypeptide(L)'
;MAQLWGGRFTKETDKLVYNFNASISFDQKFYEQDIRGSKAHVKMLAKQGILTEKERDQILEGLEGILADVKAGRLAITSEYEDIHSFVEANLIDRIGDPGKKLHTGRSRNDQVALDMKLYVRDEIDEIDQEVKSLLEALQKIMEENVHTYMPGFTHLQKAQPVTLAHHVGAYFEMFRRDRGRLFDIRKRMNTCPLGAGALAGTTYPLDREYTAQLLDFDEPTRNSMDSVSDRDYVIELLSALSTVMMHLSRFSEEIILWNSNEYRFVEIDDAYSTGSSIMPQKKNPDIAELVRGKTGRVYGALTSILTTMKGIPLAYNKDMQEDKELTFDAIDTVKGCLALFTGMISTMQFNKANMEASAKNGFTNATDAADYLVNHGVPFRDAHGIVGQLVLKCIEKGISLDELSLEEYKEISPVFEQDIYEAISMKTCVEKRMTLGA
;
A
#
# COMPACT_ATOMS: atom_id res chain seq x y z
N MET A 1 36.83 15.20 7.05
CA MET A 1 35.45 15.42 6.59
C MET A 1 35.49 16.41 5.44
N ALA A 2 35.17 15.96 4.24
CA ALA A 2 35.21 16.85 3.06
C ALA A 2 33.93 17.68 3.03
N GLN A 3 33.98 18.91 3.50
CA GLN A 3 32.91 19.88 3.30
C GLN A 3 33.09 20.58 1.96
N LEU A 4 32.14 20.44 1.05
CA LEU A 4 32.14 21.09 -0.27
C LEU A 4 31.75 22.59 -0.19
N TRP A 5 31.44 23.12 1.01
CA TRP A 5 30.98 24.48 1.27
C TRP A 5 31.75 25.14 2.45
N GLY A 6 32.96 25.50 2.34
CA GLY A 6 33.72 26.00 3.48
C GLY A 6 34.21 27.45 3.38
N GLY A 7 34.12 28.09 2.22
CA GLY A 7 34.87 29.32 1.92
C GLY A 7 34.58 30.56 2.77
N ARG A 8 33.42 30.66 3.46
CA ARG A 8 33.03 31.77 4.32
C ARG A 8 33.30 31.51 5.81
N PHE A 9 33.40 30.26 6.19
CA PHE A 9 33.44 29.89 7.62
C PHE A 9 34.87 29.96 8.16
N THR A 10 35.02 30.56 9.34
CA THR A 10 36.30 30.74 10.03
C THR A 10 36.57 29.73 11.12
N LYS A 11 35.61 28.85 11.39
CA LYS A 11 35.70 27.77 12.39
C LYS A 11 35.23 26.45 11.78
N GLU A 12 35.78 25.36 12.24
CA GLU A 12 35.27 24.01 11.93
C GLU A 12 33.88 23.81 12.51
N THR A 13 33.03 23.03 11.81
CA THR A 13 31.71 22.66 12.27
C THR A 13 31.84 21.73 13.48
N ASP A 14 31.10 21.96 14.53
CA ASP A 14 31.02 21.09 15.69
C ASP A 14 30.54 19.68 15.23
N LYS A 15 31.16 18.64 15.77
CA LYS A 15 30.89 17.25 15.38
C LYS A 15 29.44 16.82 15.65
N LEU A 16 28.81 17.31 16.72
CA LEU A 16 27.40 17.04 17.02
C LEU A 16 26.50 17.70 15.98
N VAL A 17 26.81 18.95 15.59
CA VAL A 17 26.07 19.67 14.55
C VAL A 17 26.20 18.96 13.20
N TYR A 18 27.41 18.49 12.85
CA TYR A 18 27.62 17.73 11.62
C TYR A 18 26.78 16.46 11.61
N ASN A 19 26.85 15.63 12.66
CA ASN A 19 26.11 14.38 12.75
C ASN A 19 24.60 14.59 12.75
N PHE A 20 24.12 15.66 13.40
CA PHE A 20 22.70 16.00 13.45
C PHE A 20 22.14 16.44 12.08
N ASN A 21 22.97 17.11 11.27
CA ASN A 21 22.57 17.56 9.94
C ASN A 21 22.73 16.50 8.84
N ALA A 22 23.62 15.51 9.06
CA ALA A 22 23.92 14.50 8.05
C ALA A 22 22.71 13.64 7.74
N SER A 23 22.49 13.35 6.45
CA SER A 23 21.38 12.54 5.95
C SER A 23 21.82 11.21 5.32
N ILE A 24 23.12 10.98 5.18
CA ILE A 24 23.68 9.80 4.49
C ILE A 24 23.16 8.46 5.04
N SER A 25 22.81 8.39 6.33
CA SER A 25 22.30 7.18 6.97
C SER A 25 20.98 6.69 6.39
N PHE A 26 20.18 7.58 5.83
CA PHE A 26 18.88 7.26 5.23
C PHE A 26 18.80 7.64 3.75
N ASP A 27 19.38 8.74 3.28
CA ASP A 27 19.29 9.16 1.89
C ASP A 27 20.12 8.28 0.94
N GLN A 28 21.06 7.48 1.46
CA GLN A 28 21.71 6.42 0.69
C GLN A 28 20.72 5.48 -0.01
N LYS A 29 19.47 5.42 0.44
CA LYS A 29 18.43 4.57 -0.16
C LYS A 29 18.13 4.91 -1.61
N PHE A 30 18.30 6.17 -2.02
CA PHE A 30 18.09 6.61 -3.39
C PHE A 30 19.38 6.90 -4.18
N TYR A 31 20.51 6.24 -3.83
CA TYR A 31 21.77 6.43 -4.56
C TYR A 31 21.64 6.16 -6.08
N GLU A 32 20.79 5.22 -6.48
CA GLU A 32 20.52 4.94 -7.89
C GLU A 32 19.81 6.10 -8.58
N GLN A 33 18.86 6.73 -7.90
CA GLN A 33 18.12 7.87 -8.40
C GLN A 33 19.01 9.09 -8.54
N ASP A 34 19.89 9.36 -7.57
CA ASP A 34 20.88 10.44 -7.65
C ASP A 34 21.81 10.26 -8.85
N ILE A 35 22.34 9.05 -9.06
CA ILE A 35 23.20 8.76 -10.21
C ILE A 35 22.41 8.88 -11.52
N ARG A 36 21.16 8.41 -11.58
CA ARG A 36 20.27 8.54 -12.74
C ARG A 36 20.00 10.00 -13.09
N GLY A 37 19.67 10.81 -12.09
CA GLY A 37 19.49 12.26 -12.23
C GLY A 37 20.75 12.97 -12.70
N SER A 38 21.88 12.64 -12.10
CA SER A 38 23.21 13.17 -12.48
C SER A 38 23.58 12.84 -13.92
N LYS A 39 23.33 11.62 -14.40
CA LYS A 39 23.55 11.22 -15.80
C LYS A 39 22.69 12.01 -16.78
N ALA A 40 21.42 12.26 -16.46
CA ALA A 40 20.55 13.09 -17.29
C ALA A 40 21.03 14.55 -17.32
N HIS A 41 21.43 15.09 -16.18
CA HIS A 41 21.98 16.43 -16.06
C HIS A 41 23.23 16.63 -16.93
N VAL A 42 24.19 15.72 -16.87
CA VAL A 42 25.42 15.76 -17.67
C VAL A 42 25.15 15.72 -19.17
N LYS A 43 24.21 14.84 -19.60
CA LYS A 43 23.81 14.80 -21.02
C LYS A 43 23.21 16.13 -21.47
N MET A 44 22.40 16.75 -20.64
CA MET A 44 21.82 18.07 -20.91
C MET A 44 22.88 19.16 -20.96
N LEU A 45 23.82 19.19 -20.02
CA LEU A 45 24.92 20.18 -20.02
C LEU A 45 25.77 20.10 -21.29
N ALA A 46 26.05 18.89 -21.76
CA ALA A 46 26.79 18.69 -23.02
C ALA A 46 25.97 19.13 -24.24
N LYS A 47 24.68 18.81 -24.30
CA LYS A 47 23.78 19.28 -25.37
C LYS A 47 23.74 20.80 -25.46
N GLN A 48 23.83 21.50 -24.32
CA GLN A 48 23.85 22.95 -24.26
C GLN A 48 25.26 23.57 -24.44
N GLY A 49 26.26 22.76 -24.71
CA GLY A 49 27.62 23.24 -24.93
C GLY A 49 28.33 23.72 -23.66
N ILE A 50 27.79 23.46 -22.48
CA ILE A 50 28.38 23.81 -21.17
C ILE A 50 29.53 22.82 -20.85
N LEU A 51 29.36 21.55 -21.25
CA LEU A 51 30.41 20.53 -21.22
C LEU A 51 30.77 20.11 -22.63
N THR A 52 32.02 19.70 -22.81
CA THR A 52 32.45 19.01 -24.05
C THR A 52 31.88 17.59 -24.05
N GLU A 53 31.76 16.99 -25.24
CA GLU A 53 31.36 15.58 -25.35
C GLU A 53 32.32 14.63 -24.61
N LYS A 54 33.61 14.91 -24.65
CA LYS A 54 34.62 14.15 -23.91
C LYS A 54 34.43 14.19 -22.41
N GLU A 55 34.12 15.35 -21.85
CA GLU A 55 33.86 15.50 -20.42
C GLU A 55 32.55 14.80 -20.03
N ARG A 56 31.48 14.91 -20.85
CA ARG A 56 30.26 14.14 -20.70
C ARG A 56 30.51 12.65 -20.58
N ASP A 57 31.27 12.10 -21.54
CA ASP A 57 31.51 10.65 -21.59
C ASP A 57 32.33 10.17 -20.39
N GLN A 58 33.35 10.94 -19.98
CA GLN A 58 34.14 10.64 -18.78
C GLN A 58 33.27 10.65 -17.51
N ILE A 59 32.40 11.63 -17.37
CA ILE A 59 31.49 11.72 -16.20
C ILE A 59 30.50 10.57 -16.21
N LEU A 60 29.89 10.24 -17.36
CA LEU A 60 28.96 9.12 -17.47
C LEU A 60 29.63 7.78 -17.13
N GLU A 61 30.83 7.52 -17.63
CA GLU A 61 31.63 6.31 -17.32
C GLU A 61 31.96 6.26 -15.81
N GLY A 62 32.36 7.38 -15.22
CA GLY A 62 32.63 7.48 -13.79
C GLY A 62 31.41 7.18 -12.93
N LEU A 63 30.24 7.75 -13.27
CA LEU A 63 28.98 7.49 -12.57
C LEU A 63 28.52 6.03 -12.70
N GLU A 64 28.63 5.42 -13.90
CA GLU A 64 28.36 3.99 -14.09
C GLU A 64 29.29 3.10 -13.26
N GLY A 65 30.58 3.46 -13.21
CA GLY A 65 31.52 2.75 -12.36
C GLY A 65 31.20 2.81 -10.88
N ILE A 66 30.75 3.98 -10.38
CA ILE A 66 30.30 4.14 -8.99
C ILE A 66 29.08 3.25 -8.73
N LEU A 67 28.07 3.32 -9.59
CA LEU A 67 26.87 2.52 -9.50
C LEU A 67 27.17 1.01 -9.45
N ALA A 68 28.02 0.55 -10.36
CA ALA A 68 28.42 -0.86 -10.42
C ALA A 68 29.20 -1.31 -9.17
N ASP A 69 30.06 -0.45 -8.63
CA ASP A 69 30.86 -0.78 -7.44
C ASP A 69 30.02 -0.78 -6.16
N VAL A 70 29.08 0.13 -6.02
CA VAL A 70 28.13 0.14 -4.88
C VAL A 70 27.25 -1.12 -4.93
N LYS A 71 26.66 -1.43 -6.10
CA LYS A 71 25.84 -2.65 -6.28
C LYS A 71 26.60 -3.93 -6.00
N ALA A 72 27.85 -3.98 -6.36
CA ALA A 72 28.70 -5.15 -6.13
C ALA A 72 29.33 -5.20 -4.72
N GLY A 73 29.06 -4.23 -3.86
CA GLY A 73 29.65 -4.12 -2.52
C GLY A 73 31.14 -3.80 -2.50
N ARG A 74 31.72 -3.37 -3.62
CA ARG A 74 33.13 -2.95 -3.71
C ARG A 74 33.38 -1.52 -3.22
N LEU A 75 32.35 -0.69 -3.25
CA LEU A 75 32.35 0.68 -2.73
C LEU A 75 31.26 0.79 -1.69
N ALA A 76 31.63 0.91 -0.41
CA ALA A 76 30.71 1.07 0.68
C ALA A 76 30.29 2.55 0.85
N ILE A 77 29.00 2.82 1.04
CA ILE A 77 28.51 4.13 1.43
C ILE A 77 28.77 4.28 2.94
N THR A 78 29.52 5.32 3.34
CA THR A 78 29.97 5.51 4.72
C THR A 78 29.51 6.84 5.29
N SER A 79 29.47 6.94 6.63
CA SER A 79 29.11 8.15 7.38
C SER A 79 30.19 9.26 7.33
N GLU A 80 31.23 9.11 6.52
CA GLU A 80 32.24 10.16 6.31
C GLU A 80 31.71 11.32 5.46
N TYR A 81 30.63 11.10 4.73
CA TYR A 81 29.94 12.07 3.89
C TYR A 81 28.67 12.58 4.56
N GLU A 82 28.31 13.84 4.28
CA GLU A 82 27.10 14.48 4.85
C GLU A 82 25.82 13.86 4.24
N ASP A 83 25.82 13.61 2.93
CA ASP A 83 24.71 13.12 2.14
C ASP A 83 25.17 12.22 0.99
N ILE A 84 24.25 11.50 0.36
CA ILE A 84 24.55 10.63 -0.79
C ILE A 84 25.12 11.40 -1.98
N HIS A 85 24.68 12.65 -2.16
CA HIS A 85 25.14 13.48 -3.25
C HIS A 85 26.64 13.83 -3.12
N SER A 86 27.07 14.16 -1.90
CA SER A 86 28.49 14.41 -1.58
C SER A 86 29.33 13.14 -1.74
N PHE A 87 28.77 11.97 -1.39
CA PHE A 87 29.42 10.68 -1.62
C PHE A 87 29.63 10.43 -3.11
N VAL A 88 28.59 10.60 -3.94
CA VAL A 88 28.70 10.37 -5.39
C VAL A 88 29.67 11.35 -6.03
N GLU A 89 29.58 12.66 -5.69
CA GLU A 89 30.43 13.71 -6.24
C GLU A 89 31.92 13.50 -5.87
N ALA A 90 32.22 13.21 -4.62
CA ALA A 90 33.59 12.97 -4.16
C ALA A 90 34.21 11.75 -4.86
N ASN A 91 33.51 10.61 -4.91
CA ASN A 91 33.99 9.41 -5.58
C ASN A 91 34.14 9.62 -7.09
N LEU A 92 33.30 10.45 -7.71
CA LEU A 92 33.45 10.81 -9.12
C LEU A 92 34.74 11.64 -9.34
N ILE A 93 34.99 12.66 -8.51
CA ILE A 93 36.19 13.49 -8.59
C ILE A 93 37.44 12.64 -8.37
N ASP A 94 37.45 11.73 -7.43
CA ASP A 94 38.56 10.82 -7.16
C ASP A 94 38.86 9.91 -8.36
N ARG A 95 37.83 9.50 -9.13
CA ARG A 95 37.98 8.63 -10.31
C ARG A 95 38.48 9.36 -11.57
N ILE A 96 37.94 10.54 -11.85
CA ILE A 96 38.11 11.22 -13.14
C ILE A 96 38.76 12.61 -13.03
N GLY A 97 39.00 13.11 -11.83
CA GLY A 97 39.62 14.41 -11.59
C GLY A 97 38.76 15.60 -11.97
N ASP A 98 39.34 16.64 -12.60
CA ASP A 98 38.68 17.90 -12.89
C ASP A 98 37.33 17.83 -13.65
N PRO A 99 37.15 16.93 -14.62
CA PRO A 99 35.79 16.78 -15.21
C PRO A 99 34.70 16.48 -14.19
N GLY A 100 35.00 15.71 -13.13
CA GLY A 100 34.05 15.38 -12.06
C GLY A 100 33.54 16.63 -11.33
N LYS A 101 34.37 17.64 -11.13
CA LYS A 101 34.02 18.92 -10.49
C LYS A 101 32.98 19.72 -11.29
N LYS A 102 32.79 19.44 -12.57
CA LYS A 102 31.84 20.12 -13.45
C LYS A 102 30.41 19.57 -13.37
N LEU A 103 30.22 18.41 -12.75
CA LEU A 103 28.90 17.75 -12.63
C LEU A 103 27.87 18.67 -11.98
N HIS A 104 28.26 19.46 -10.99
CA HIS A 104 27.34 20.32 -10.23
C HIS A 104 26.98 21.65 -10.93
N THR A 105 27.51 21.91 -12.14
CA THR A 105 27.26 23.17 -12.87
C THR A 105 25.77 23.38 -13.12
N GLY A 106 25.24 24.56 -12.72
CA GLY A 106 23.85 24.94 -12.90
C GLY A 106 22.84 24.17 -12.04
N ARG A 107 23.30 23.45 -11.03
CA ARG A 107 22.48 22.65 -10.12
C ARG A 107 22.64 23.12 -8.67
N SER A 108 21.59 23.01 -7.87
CA SER A 108 21.61 23.15 -6.42
C SER A 108 21.34 21.79 -5.75
N ARG A 109 21.75 21.65 -4.50
CA ARG A 109 21.33 20.51 -3.69
C ARG A 109 19.81 20.44 -3.54
N ASN A 110 19.12 21.59 -3.57
CA ASN A 110 17.67 21.66 -3.41
C ASN A 110 16.91 21.02 -4.57
N ASP A 111 17.23 21.34 -5.82
CA ASP A 111 16.56 20.71 -6.98
C ASP A 111 17.04 19.28 -7.23
N GLN A 112 18.27 18.95 -6.84
CA GLN A 112 18.80 17.59 -6.87
C GLN A 112 18.05 16.65 -5.93
N VAL A 113 17.91 17.01 -4.65
CA VAL A 113 17.19 16.16 -3.67
C VAL A 113 15.70 16.05 -3.99
N ALA A 114 15.10 17.14 -4.51
CA ALA A 114 13.71 17.12 -4.96
C ALA A 114 13.50 16.14 -6.13
N LEU A 115 14.46 16.10 -7.08
CA LEU A 115 14.45 15.14 -8.17
C LEU A 115 14.57 13.71 -7.66
N ASP A 116 15.54 13.44 -6.81
CA ASP A 116 15.85 12.08 -6.36
C ASP A 116 14.67 11.51 -5.56
N MET A 117 14.04 12.34 -4.73
CA MET A 117 12.85 11.95 -3.99
C MET A 117 11.67 11.64 -4.93
N LYS A 118 11.46 12.45 -5.98
CA LYS A 118 10.42 12.17 -6.99
C LYS A 118 10.73 10.89 -7.77
N LEU A 119 11.96 10.68 -8.19
CA LEU A 119 12.35 9.45 -8.88
C LEU A 119 12.16 8.23 -7.99
N TYR A 120 12.60 8.29 -6.73
CA TYR A 120 12.45 7.22 -5.77
C TYR A 120 10.96 6.88 -5.52
N VAL A 121 10.15 7.89 -5.18
CA VAL A 121 8.72 7.70 -4.94
C VAL A 121 8.01 7.12 -6.17
N ARG A 122 8.37 7.55 -7.37
CA ARG A 122 7.81 7.03 -8.61
C ARG A 122 8.14 5.55 -8.83
N ASP A 123 9.40 5.16 -8.60
CA ASP A 123 9.85 3.77 -8.70
C ASP A 123 9.12 2.90 -7.66
N GLU A 124 8.98 3.37 -6.42
CA GLU A 124 8.31 2.65 -5.35
C GLU A 124 6.79 2.52 -5.57
N ILE A 125 6.14 3.52 -6.17
CA ILE A 125 4.73 3.40 -6.57
C ILE A 125 4.56 2.27 -7.57
N ASP A 126 5.45 2.17 -8.56
CA ASP A 126 5.40 1.11 -9.57
C ASP A 126 5.62 -0.28 -8.94
N GLU A 127 6.51 -0.41 -7.95
CA GLU A 127 6.72 -1.66 -7.21
C GLU A 127 5.52 -2.02 -6.32
N ILE A 128 4.98 -1.06 -5.56
CA ILE A 128 3.80 -1.27 -4.71
C ILE A 128 2.58 -1.65 -5.56
N ASP A 129 2.40 -1.06 -6.74
CA ASP A 129 1.32 -1.45 -7.65
C ASP A 129 1.44 -2.91 -8.09
N GLN A 130 2.66 -3.42 -8.33
CA GLN A 130 2.87 -4.84 -8.63
C GLN A 130 2.55 -5.74 -7.42
N GLU A 131 2.90 -5.34 -6.20
CA GLU A 131 2.53 -6.07 -4.98
C GLU A 131 1.01 -6.14 -4.79
N VAL A 132 0.30 -5.01 -4.98
CA VAL A 132 -1.16 -4.98 -4.91
C VAL A 132 -1.78 -5.82 -6.03
N LYS A 133 -1.19 -5.84 -7.22
CA LYS A 133 -1.63 -6.70 -8.33
C LYS A 133 -1.49 -8.18 -7.96
N SER A 134 -0.37 -8.58 -7.38
CA SER A 134 -0.15 -9.95 -6.91
C SER A 134 -1.19 -10.36 -5.85
N LEU A 135 -1.54 -9.44 -4.94
CA LEU A 135 -2.61 -9.65 -3.98
C LEU A 135 -3.98 -9.84 -4.68
N LEU A 136 -4.30 -9.02 -5.67
CA LEU A 136 -5.54 -9.14 -6.44
C LEU A 136 -5.63 -10.49 -7.19
N GLU A 137 -4.53 -10.97 -7.76
CA GLU A 137 -4.45 -12.28 -8.42
C GLU A 137 -4.70 -13.43 -7.42
N ALA A 138 -4.17 -13.33 -6.21
CA ALA A 138 -4.44 -14.31 -5.14
C ALA A 138 -5.91 -14.29 -4.71
N LEU A 139 -6.50 -13.10 -4.53
CA LEU A 139 -7.92 -12.95 -4.20
C LEU A 139 -8.82 -13.47 -5.31
N GLN A 140 -8.50 -13.20 -6.58
CA GLN A 140 -9.24 -13.72 -7.72
C GLN A 140 -9.27 -15.26 -7.71
N LYS A 141 -8.15 -15.91 -7.48
CA LYS A 141 -8.08 -17.36 -7.36
C LYS A 141 -8.98 -17.91 -6.24
N ILE A 142 -8.93 -17.26 -5.06
CA ILE A 142 -9.80 -17.64 -3.94
C ILE A 142 -11.28 -17.50 -4.33
N MET A 143 -11.65 -16.43 -5.02
CA MET A 143 -13.01 -16.21 -5.49
C MET A 143 -13.46 -17.30 -6.46
N GLU A 144 -12.65 -17.61 -7.48
CA GLU A 144 -12.95 -18.64 -8.50
C GLU A 144 -13.18 -20.02 -7.88
N GLU A 145 -12.39 -20.38 -6.86
CA GLU A 145 -12.49 -21.69 -6.16
C GLU A 145 -13.65 -21.77 -5.15
N ASN A 146 -14.31 -20.65 -4.84
CA ASN A 146 -15.28 -20.56 -3.73
C ASN A 146 -16.62 -19.91 -4.11
N VAL A 147 -17.00 -19.94 -5.37
CA VAL A 147 -18.30 -19.42 -5.86
C VAL A 147 -19.51 -20.13 -5.27
N HIS A 148 -19.33 -21.36 -4.77
CA HIS A 148 -20.37 -22.17 -4.12
C HIS A 148 -20.03 -22.51 -2.66
N THR A 149 -19.11 -21.77 -2.03
CA THR A 149 -18.80 -21.90 -0.60
C THR A 149 -19.70 -20.96 0.17
N TYR A 150 -20.78 -21.47 0.76
CA TYR A 150 -21.73 -20.66 1.51
C TYR A 150 -21.23 -20.36 2.91
N MET A 151 -21.45 -19.14 3.37
CA MET A 151 -21.07 -18.66 4.69
C MET A 151 -22.06 -17.59 5.20
N PRO A 152 -22.11 -17.32 6.51
CA PRO A 152 -22.90 -16.17 6.99
C PRO A 152 -22.21 -14.86 6.63
N GLY A 153 -22.95 -13.91 6.06
CA GLY A 153 -22.60 -12.52 6.06
C GLY A 153 -22.91 -11.92 7.42
N PHE A 154 -22.12 -10.92 7.85
CA PHE A 154 -22.24 -10.30 9.17
C PHE A 154 -22.52 -8.81 9.07
N THR A 155 -23.42 -8.33 9.93
CA THR A 155 -23.54 -6.92 10.31
C THR A 155 -23.52 -6.83 11.83
N HIS A 156 -22.81 -5.85 12.41
CA HIS A 156 -22.66 -5.71 13.87
C HIS A 156 -22.06 -6.97 14.54
N LEU A 157 -21.22 -7.73 13.83
CA LEU A 157 -20.74 -9.06 14.21
C LEU A 157 -21.85 -10.09 14.51
N GLN A 158 -23.08 -9.82 14.06
CA GLN A 158 -24.19 -10.76 14.10
C GLN A 158 -24.39 -11.37 12.72
N LYS A 159 -24.74 -12.66 12.67
CA LYS A 159 -25.09 -13.34 11.43
C LYS A 159 -26.33 -12.68 10.81
N ALA A 160 -26.25 -12.32 9.54
CA ALA A 160 -27.29 -11.56 8.87
C ALA A 160 -27.95 -12.35 7.73
N GLN A 161 -27.27 -12.42 6.58
CA GLN A 161 -27.76 -13.11 5.39
C GLN A 161 -26.69 -14.06 4.86
N PRO A 162 -27.05 -15.14 4.14
CA PRO A 162 -26.06 -16.02 3.54
C PRO A 162 -25.41 -15.32 2.35
N VAL A 163 -24.11 -15.51 2.22
CA VAL A 163 -23.30 -15.06 1.09
C VAL A 163 -22.37 -16.19 0.66
N THR A 164 -21.68 -16.05 -0.47
CA THR A 164 -20.55 -16.91 -0.79
C THR A 164 -19.24 -16.34 -0.27
N LEU A 165 -18.27 -17.22 -0.02
CA LEU A 165 -16.90 -16.79 0.30
C LEU A 165 -16.33 -15.95 -0.85
N ALA A 166 -16.64 -16.31 -2.12
CA ALA A 166 -16.25 -15.51 -3.29
C ALA A 166 -16.79 -14.08 -3.22
N HIS A 167 -18.06 -13.89 -2.87
CA HIS A 167 -18.67 -12.58 -2.73
C HIS A 167 -18.03 -11.77 -1.60
N HIS A 168 -17.77 -12.40 -0.45
CA HIS A 168 -17.12 -11.74 0.69
C HIS A 168 -15.69 -11.28 0.34
N VAL A 169 -14.87 -12.17 -0.23
CA VAL A 169 -13.51 -11.84 -0.67
C VAL A 169 -13.53 -10.81 -1.80
N GLY A 170 -14.55 -10.85 -2.67
CA GLY A 170 -14.78 -9.86 -3.72
C GLY A 170 -14.89 -8.42 -3.20
N ALA A 171 -15.39 -8.22 -1.99
CA ALA A 171 -15.42 -6.89 -1.37
C ALA A 171 -14.00 -6.36 -1.11
N TYR A 172 -13.06 -7.20 -0.66
CA TYR A 172 -11.66 -6.83 -0.49
C TYR A 172 -10.95 -6.65 -1.84
N PHE A 173 -11.24 -7.48 -2.82
CA PHE A 173 -10.77 -7.29 -4.20
C PHE A 173 -11.11 -5.89 -4.71
N GLU A 174 -12.35 -5.44 -4.55
CA GLU A 174 -12.78 -4.10 -4.94
C GLU A 174 -12.08 -2.98 -4.14
N MET A 175 -11.77 -3.20 -2.86
CA MET A 175 -11.00 -2.24 -2.07
C MET A 175 -9.59 -2.05 -2.64
N PHE A 176 -8.85 -3.13 -2.88
CA PHE A 176 -7.49 -3.08 -3.42
C PHE A 176 -7.46 -2.62 -4.89
N ARG A 177 -8.50 -2.91 -5.68
CA ARG A 177 -8.64 -2.36 -7.03
C ARG A 177 -8.73 -0.83 -7.01
N ARG A 178 -9.46 -0.26 -6.05
CA ARG A 178 -9.51 1.20 -5.84
C ARG A 178 -8.17 1.76 -5.35
N ASP A 179 -7.40 1.00 -4.58
CA ASP A 179 -6.06 1.42 -4.12
C ASP A 179 -5.08 1.55 -5.27
N ARG A 180 -5.10 0.64 -6.24
CA ARG A 180 -4.34 0.78 -7.48
C ARG A 180 -4.71 2.06 -8.24
N GLY A 181 -5.98 2.41 -8.30
CA GLY A 181 -6.42 3.67 -8.89
C GLY A 181 -5.81 4.90 -8.19
N ARG A 182 -5.71 4.88 -6.86
CA ARG A 182 -5.04 5.94 -6.08
C ARG A 182 -3.55 6.05 -6.43
N LEU A 183 -2.84 4.94 -6.47
CA LEU A 183 -1.41 4.91 -6.84
C LEU A 183 -1.19 5.45 -8.25
N PHE A 184 -2.03 5.06 -9.21
CA PHE A 184 -1.97 5.55 -10.58
C PHE A 184 -2.19 7.08 -10.65
N ASP A 185 -3.16 7.61 -9.92
CA ASP A 185 -3.46 9.05 -9.90
C ASP A 185 -2.30 9.87 -9.30
N ILE A 186 -1.66 9.37 -8.24
CA ILE A 186 -0.49 10.02 -7.63
C ILE A 186 0.66 10.02 -8.62
N ARG A 187 0.98 8.86 -9.19
CA ARG A 187 2.05 8.70 -10.17
C ARG A 187 1.92 9.66 -11.35
N LYS A 188 0.70 9.85 -11.83
CA LYS A 188 0.40 10.79 -12.91
C LYS A 188 0.62 12.25 -12.49
N ARG A 189 0.09 12.67 -11.32
CA ARG A 189 0.23 14.07 -10.88
C ARG A 189 1.66 14.45 -10.53
N MET A 190 2.42 13.55 -9.93
CA MET A 190 3.80 13.82 -9.52
C MET A 190 4.81 13.81 -10.68
N ASN A 191 4.43 13.37 -11.87
CA ASN A 191 5.36 13.13 -12.97
C ASN A 191 5.85 14.41 -13.66
N THR A 192 6.38 15.34 -12.86
CA THR A 192 6.96 16.61 -13.30
C THR A 192 8.38 16.77 -12.76
N CYS A 193 9.34 17.17 -13.65
CA CYS A 193 10.76 17.22 -13.36
C CYS A 193 11.15 18.53 -12.66
N PRO A 194 11.68 18.49 -11.42
CA PRO A 194 12.11 19.71 -10.72
C PRO A 194 13.53 20.17 -11.11
N LEU A 195 14.35 19.30 -11.73
CA LEU A 195 15.75 19.62 -12.01
C LEU A 195 15.89 20.82 -12.95
N GLY A 196 16.84 21.69 -12.63
CA GLY A 196 17.03 22.97 -13.29
C GLY A 196 16.32 24.15 -12.61
N ALA A 197 15.56 23.89 -11.52
CA ALA A 197 15.01 24.94 -10.66
C ALA A 197 16.08 25.67 -9.85
N GLY A 198 17.28 25.08 -9.74
CA GLY A 198 18.36 25.59 -8.89
C GLY A 198 17.98 25.58 -7.41
N ALA A 199 18.47 26.55 -6.64
CA ALA A 199 18.11 26.65 -5.24
C ALA A 199 16.64 27.04 -5.03
N LEU A 200 16.11 27.97 -5.86
CA LEU A 200 14.74 28.46 -5.83
C LEU A 200 14.37 29.40 -7.00
N ALA A 201 15.36 29.94 -7.71
CA ALA A 201 15.15 31.04 -8.70
C ALA A 201 15.71 30.67 -10.09
N GLY A 202 15.95 29.38 -10.34
CA GLY A 202 16.60 28.92 -11.56
C GLY A 202 18.10 29.20 -11.58
N THR A 203 18.67 29.38 -12.77
CA THR A 203 20.09 29.58 -13.00
C THR A 203 20.32 30.48 -14.20
N THR A 204 21.50 31.09 -14.29
CA THR A 204 21.94 31.91 -15.43
C THR A 204 22.46 31.07 -16.59
N TYR A 205 22.62 29.75 -16.43
CA TYR A 205 23.01 28.84 -17.49
C TYR A 205 21.80 28.51 -18.39
N PRO A 206 22.01 28.33 -19.70
CA PRO A 206 20.93 27.99 -20.65
C PRO A 206 20.55 26.50 -20.56
N LEU A 207 20.01 26.07 -19.42
CA LEU A 207 19.63 24.67 -19.21
C LEU A 207 18.40 24.30 -20.04
N ASP A 208 18.43 23.13 -20.67
CA ASP A 208 17.30 22.53 -21.39
C ASP A 208 16.52 21.59 -20.44
N ARG A 209 15.59 22.17 -19.69
CA ARG A 209 14.77 21.44 -18.70
C ARG A 209 13.82 20.43 -19.35
N GLU A 210 13.34 20.72 -20.58
CA GLU A 210 12.49 19.79 -21.33
C GLU A 210 13.26 18.52 -21.71
N TYR A 211 14.48 18.70 -22.19
CA TYR A 211 15.34 17.56 -22.52
C TYR A 211 15.69 16.74 -21.27
N THR A 212 15.95 17.38 -20.14
CA THR A 212 16.20 16.69 -18.86
C THR A 212 14.98 15.88 -18.43
N ALA A 213 13.78 16.46 -18.53
CA ALA A 213 12.53 15.77 -18.23
C ALA A 213 12.32 14.54 -19.13
N GLN A 214 12.56 14.66 -20.43
CA GLN A 214 12.49 13.53 -21.37
C GLN A 214 13.48 12.40 -21.04
N LEU A 215 14.72 12.74 -20.67
CA LEU A 215 15.75 11.75 -20.31
C LEU A 215 15.40 10.95 -19.04
N LEU A 216 14.50 11.49 -18.21
CA LEU A 216 14.09 10.91 -16.94
C LEU A 216 12.63 10.41 -16.94
N ASP A 217 11.99 10.36 -18.13
CA ASP A 217 10.61 9.90 -18.32
C ASP A 217 9.58 10.71 -17.49
N PHE A 218 9.81 12.01 -17.32
CA PHE A 218 8.82 12.94 -16.82
C PHE A 218 8.00 13.54 -17.96
N ASP A 219 6.73 13.86 -17.71
CA ASP A 219 5.83 14.43 -18.72
C ASP A 219 6.24 15.85 -19.12
N GLU A 220 6.65 16.66 -18.14
CA GLU A 220 7.08 18.05 -18.35
C GLU A 220 8.00 18.51 -17.20
N PRO A 221 8.77 19.62 -17.35
CA PRO A 221 9.42 20.26 -16.22
C PRO A 221 8.39 20.98 -15.32
N THR A 222 8.70 21.12 -14.03
CA THR A 222 7.89 21.93 -13.10
C THR A 222 7.85 23.40 -13.53
N ARG A 223 6.71 24.08 -13.29
CA ARG A 223 6.41 25.40 -13.86
C ARG A 223 6.92 26.57 -13.03
N ASN A 224 7.16 26.40 -11.74
CA ASN A 224 7.66 27.43 -10.85
C ASN A 224 8.85 26.90 -10.05
N SER A 225 9.98 27.59 -10.08
CA SER A 225 11.24 27.13 -9.48
C SER A 225 11.23 27.12 -7.93
N MET A 226 10.45 27.98 -7.30
CA MET A 226 10.30 27.97 -5.83
C MET A 226 9.46 26.77 -5.38
N ASP A 227 8.35 26.51 -6.07
CA ASP A 227 7.48 25.38 -5.84
C ASP A 227 8.20 24.05 -6.13
N SER A 228 9.02 24.01 -7.18
CA SER A 228 9.79 22.83 -7.59
C SER A 228 10.62 22.20 -6.47
N VAL A 229 11.22 23.02 -5.63
CA VAL A 229 12.09 22.59 -4.53
C VAL A 229 11.34 22.47 -3.20
N SER A 230 10.12 22.95 -3.14
CA SER A 230 9.25 22.97 -1.95
C SER A 230 8.17 21.87 -1.96
N ASP A 231 7.72 21.46 -3.15
CA ASP A 231 6.63 20.49 -3.31
C ASP A 231 6.95 19.15 -2.63
N ARG A 232 6.03 18.75 -1.74
CA ARG A 232 5.96 17.43 -1.09
C ARG A 232 4.53 16.88 -1.11
N ASP A 233 3.65 17.44 -1.95
CA ASP A 233 2.26 16.99 -2.06
C ASP A 233 2.20 15.52 -2.47
N TYR A 234 3.07 15.10 -3.38
CA TYR A 234 3.17 13.70 -3.80
C TYR A 234 3.56 12.74 -2.67
N VAL A 235 4.33 13.19 -1.67
CA VAL A 235 4.66 12.39 -0.48
C VAL A 235 3.43 12.26 0.42
N ILE A 236 2.69 13.35 0.63
CA ILE A 236 1.45 13.37 1.40
C ILE A 236 0.40 12.46 0.74
N GLU A 237 0.23 12.58 -0.57
CA GLU A 237 -0.70 11.74 -1.34
C GLU A 237 -0.30 10.26 -1.27
N LEU A 238 0.99 9.94 -1.43
CA LEU A 238 1.47 8.56 -1.31
C LEU A 238 1.17 8.00 0.08
N LEU A 239 1.56 8.68 1.15
CA LEU A 239 1.34 8.23 2.52
C LEU A 239 -0.16 8.11 2.86
N SER A 240 -1.01 8.94 2.26
CA SER A 240 -2.46 8.81 2.36
C SER A 240 -2.98 7.55 1.66
N ALA A 241 -2.49 7.26 0.46
CA ALA A 241 -2.82 6.03 -0.26
C ALA A 241 -2.32 4.79 0.49
N LEU A 242 -1.08 4.80 0.96
CA LEU A 242 -0.50 3.71 1.76
C LEU A 242 -1.26 3.48 3.07
N SER A 243 -1.71 4.55 3.72
CA SER A 243 -2.59 4.47 4.89
C SER A 243 -3.91 3.78 4.56
N THR A 244 -4.47 4.05 3.38
CA THR A 244 -5.71 3.40 2.92
C THR A 244 -5.48 1.92 2.60
N VAL A 245 -4.39 1.56 1.94
CA VAL A 245 -3.98 0.15 1.71
C VAL A 245 -3.87 -0.59 3.04
N MET A 246 -3.16 -0.02 4.01
CA MET A 246 -2.98 -0.63 5.33
C MET A 246 -4.30 -0.74 6.10
N MET A 247 -5.22 0.20 5.96
CA MET A 247 -6.56 0.11 6.55
C MET A 247 -7.34 -1.07 5.97
N HIS A 248 -7.28 -1.29 4.65
CA HIS A 248 -7.91 -2.44 4.02
C HIS A 248 -7.27 -3.77 4.46
N LEU A 249 -5.93 -3.84 4.50
CA LEU A 249 -5.22 -5.00 5.03
C LEU A 249 -5.55 -5.27 6.50
N SER A 250 -5.65 -4.21 7.32
CA SER A 250 -6.00 -4.31 8.75
C SER A 250 -7.40 -4.88 8.94
N ARG A 251 -8.38 -4.42 8.17
CA ARG A 251 -9.76 -4.95 8.22
C ARG A 251 -9.81 -6.42 7.82
N PHE A 252 -9.12 -6.79 6.76
CA PHE A 252 -9.09 -8.18 6.33
C PHE A 252 -8.32 -9.07 7.34
N SER A 253 -7.24 -8.56 7.91
CA SER A 253 -6.50 -9.23 9.00
C SER A 253 -7.41 -9.51 10.20
N GLU A 254 -8.24 -8.55 10.61
CA GLU A 254 -9.20 -8.72 11.69
C GLU A 254 -10.17 -9.88 11.42
N GLU A 255 -10.73 -9.94 10.20
CA GLU A 255 -11.63 -11.05 9.83
C GLU A 255 -10.90 -12.40 9.81
N ILE A 256 -9.67 -12.44 9.27
CA ILE A 256 -8.87 -13.68 9.27
C ILE A 256 -8.58 -14.14 10.71
N ILE A 257 -8.26 -13.23 11.62
CA ILE A 257 -8.02 -13.53 13.03
C ILE A 257 -9.30 -14.14 13.67
N LEU A 258 -10.46 -13.51 13.42
CA LEU A 258 -11.74 -14.05 13.89
C LEU A 258 -12.02 -15.42 13.26
N TRP A 259 -11.85 -15.56 11.96
CA TRP A 259 -12.11 -16.82 11.23
C TRP A 259 -11.17 -17.96 11.64
N ASN A 260 -9.94 -17.63 12.04
CA ASN A 260 -8.96 -18.63 12.52
C ASN A 260 -9.16 -18.99 14.01
N SER A 261 -10.02 -18.29 14.74
CA SER A 261 -10.28 -18.57 16.15
C SER A 261 -10.94 -19.93 16.37
N ASN A 262 -10.80 -20.47 17.59
CA ASN A 262 -11.44 -21.75 17.97
C ASN A 262 -12.96 -21.70 17.92
N GLU A 263 -13.54 -20.50 17.99
CA GLU A 263 -14.98 -20.25 17.97
C GLU A 263 -15.53 -20.28 16.55
N TYR A 264 -14.84 -19.68 15.58
CA TYR A 264 -15.26 -19.65 14.17
C TYR A 264 -14.80 -20.86 13.39
N ARG A 265 -13.49 -21.16 13.41
CA ARG A 265 -12.87 -22.25 12.64
C ARG A 265 -13.22 -22.24 11.15
N PHE A 266 -13.31 -21.07 10.56
CA PHE A 266 -13.61 -20.90 9.14
C PHE A 266 -12.38 -21.06 8.28
N VAL A 267 -11.20 -20.72 8.81
CA VAL A 267 -9.93 -20.85 8.12
C VAL A 267 -8.87 -21.51 9.01
N GLU A 268 -7.90 -22.10 8.34
CA GLU A 268 -6.64 -22.51 8.96
C GLU A 268 -5.49 -21.86 8.19
N ILE A 269 -4.66 -21.07 8.90
CA ILE A 269 -3.47 -20.45 8.33
C ILE A 269 -2.38 -21.51 8.23
N ASP A 270 -1.62 -21.51 7.14
CA ASP A 270 -0.51 -22.43 6.93
C ASP A 270 0.56 -22.28 8.03
N ASP A 271 1.24 -23.38 8.37
CA ASP A 271 2.30 -23.39 9.39
C ASP A 271 3.44 -22.43 9.06
N ALA A 272 3.73 -22.20 7.78
CA ALA A 272 4.75 -21.26 7.33
C ALA A 272 4.41 -19.79 7.64
N TYR A 273 3.14 -19.48 7.91
CA TYR A 273 2.64 -18.14 8.24
C TYR A 273 2.04 -18.03 9.64
N SER A 274 2.37 -18.97 10.51
CA SER A 274 1.87 -19.06 11.87
C SER A 274 3.04 -19.24 12.86
N THR A 275 2.82 -18.95 14.14
CA THR A 275 3.75 -19.32 15.18
C THR A 275 3.08 -20.18 16.24
N GLY A 276 3.91 -20.95 16.99
CA GLY A 276 3.47 -21.74 18.11
C GLY A 276 3.68 -21.04 19.45
N SER A 277 3.42 -21.77 20.52
CA SER A 277 3.72 -21.36 21.88
C SER A 277 4.83 -22.24 22.46
N SER A 278 5.79 -21.64 23.15
CA SER A 278 6.86 -22.38 23.83
C SER A 278 6.37 -23.23 25.01
N ILE A 279 5.16 -22.96 25.52
CA ILE A 279 4.59 -23.64 26.68
C ILE A 279 3.29 -24.42 26.35
N MET A 280 2.60 -24.05 25.29
CA MET A 280 1.33 -24.67 24.88
C MET A 280 1.49 -25.36 23.52
N PRO A 281 1.75 -26.69 23.47
CA PRO A 281 2.08 -27.39 22.23
C PRO A 281 0.96 -27.37 21.17
N GLN A 282 -0.28 -27.18 21.58
CA GLN A 282 -1.47 -27.16 20.70
C GLN A 282 -1.75 -25.77 20.09
N LYS A 283 -1.05 -24.73 20.56
CA LYS A 283 -1.37 -23.34 20.18
C LYS A 283 -0.72 -22.95 18.86
N LYS A 284 -1.52 -22.41 17.96
CA LYS A 284 -1.11 -21.86 16.67
C LYS A 284 -1.67 -20.44 16.55
N ASN A 285 -0.81 -19.45 16.36
CA ASN A 285 -1.16 -18.04 16.42
C ASN A 285 -1.21 -17.44 15.01
N PRO A 286 -2.16 -16.52 14.71
CA PRO A 286 -2.26 -15.80 13.45
C PRO A 286 -1.34 -14.55 13.42
N ASP A 287 -0.06 -14.69 13.80
CA ASP A 287 0.84 -13.55 14.06
C ASP A 287 1.01 -12.61 12.87
N ILE A 288 1.01 -13.16 11.63
CA ILE A 288 1.15 -12.31 10.43
C ILE A 288 -0.03 -11.36 10.30
N ALA A 289 -1.26 -11.87 10.47
CA ALA A 289 -2.46 -11.03 10.44
C ALA A 289 -2.45 -9.99 11.57
N GLU A 290 -2.01 -10.37 12.77
CA GLU A 290 -1.90 -9.46 13.92
C GLU A 290 -0.86 -8.35 13.67
N LEU A 291 0.32 -8.70 13.14
CA LEU A 291 1.38 -7.74 12.85
C LEU A 291 0.99 -6.79 11.72
N VAL A 292 0.34 -7.27 10.67
CA VAL A 292 -0.19 -6.42 9.59
C VAL A 292 -1.20 -5.41 10.16
N ARG A 293 -2.14 -5.87 11.00
CA ARG A 293 -3.08 -5.00 11.71
C ARG A 293 -2.35 -3.97 12.58
N GLY A 294 -1.35 -4.38 13.35
CA GLY A 294 -0.58 -3.49 14.23
C GLY A 294 0.28 -2.46 13.48
N LYS A 295 0.93 -2.87 12.38
CA LYS A 295 1.80 -1.99 11.57
C LYS A 295 1.03 -0.88 10.85
N THR A 296 -0.28 -0.96 10.74
CA THR A 296 -1.14 0.10 10.20
C THR A 296 -0.94 1.43 10.93
N GLY A 297 -0.82 1.41 12.26
CA GLY A 297 -0.57 2.61 13.06
C GLY A 297 0.76 3.29 12.73
N ARG A 298 1.79 2.53 12.33
CA ARG A 298 3.09 3.07 11.91
C ARG A 298 2.97 3.92 10.65
N VAL A 299 2.23 3.45 9.65
CA VAL A 299 2.00 4.18 8.40
C VAL A 299 1.12 5.42 8.62
N TYR A 300 0.10 5.32 9.49
CA TYR A 300 -0.70 6.48 9.90
C TYR A 300 0.16 7.56 10.60
N GLY A 301 1.10 7.13 11.44
CA GLY A 301 2.05 8.01 12.07
C GLY A 301 2.91 8.78 11.05
N ALA A 302 3.38 8.12 10.00
CA ALA A 302 4.14 8.74 8.92
C ALA A 302 3.33 9.82 8.18
N LEU A 303 2.06 9.55 7.85
CA LEU A 303 1.17 10.55 7.23
C LEU A 303 0.95 11.75 8.15
N THR A 304 0.68 11.54 9.42
CA THR A 304 0.49 12.61 10.40
C THR A 304 1.77 13.45 10.55
N SER A 305 2.93 12.80 10.54
CA SER A 305 4.23 13.44 10.66
C SER A 305 4.52 14.39 9.48
N ILE A 306 4.35 13.91 8.23
CA ILE A 306 4.60 14.77 7.05
C ILE A 306 3.64 15.97 7.00
N LEU A 307 2.36 15.77 7.30
CA LEU A 307 1.38 16.85 7.38
C LEU A 307 1.79 17.89 8.42
N THR A 308 2.32 17.45 9.55
CA THR A 308 2.79 18.33 10.62
C THR A 308 4.05 19.07 10.22
N THR A 309 5.00 18.42 9.57
CA THR A 309 6.23 19.03 9.08
C THR A 309 5.93 20.14 8.07
N MET A 310 5.07 19.87 7.09
CA MET A 310 4.82 20.79 5.98
C MET A 310 3.90 21.97 6.32
N LYS A 311 3.03 21.86 7.33
CA LYS A 311 1.93 22.82 7.61
C LYS A 311 2.33 24.29 7.82
N GLY A 312 3.55 24.62 8.14
CA GLY A 312 3.91 25.98 8.58
C GLY A 312 5.26 26.47 8.11
N ILE A 313 5.96 25.73 7.24
CA ILE A 313 7.25 26.15 6.71
C ILE A 313 7.06 27.14 5.55
N PRO A 314 7.95 28.15 5.41
CA PRO A 314 7.92 29.08 4.29
C PRO A 314 8.35 28.43 2.97
N LEU A 315 8.16 29.14 1.85
CA LEU A 315 8.48 28.67 0.51
C LEU A 315 9.96 28.33 0.32
N ALA A 316 10.22 27.69 -0.80
CA ALA A 316 11.47 27.08 -1.21
C ALA A 316 11.87 25.91 -0.30
N TYR A 317 13.11 25.85 0.15
CA TYR A 317 13.61 24.74 0.97
C TYR A 317 13.97 25.18 2.38
N ASN A 318 13.51 24.44 3.36
CA ASN A 318 13.91 24.54 4.76
C ASN A 318 14.39 23.16 5.22
N LYS A 319 15.30 23.11 6.19
CA LYS A 319 15.89 21.86 6.67
C LYS A 319 14.85 20.90 7.27
N ASP A 320 13.71 21.41 7.72
CA ASP A 320 12.52 20.63 8.13
C ASP A 320 12.12 19.57 7.08
N MET A 321 12.27 19.89 5.80
CA MET A 321 11.95 18.96 4.70
C MET A 321 12.86 17.74 4.66
N GLN A 322 13.96 17.69 5.41
CA GLN A 322 14.77 16.47 5.52
C GLN A 322 13.99 15.34 6.20
N GLU A 323 13.01 15.69 7.06
CA GLU A 323 12.13 14.74 7.73
C GLU A 323 11.15 14.00 6.78
N ASP A 324 11.07 14.43 5.52
CA ASP A 324 10.24 13.75 4.50
C ASP A 324 10.73 12.34 4.17
N LYS A 325 12.02 12.02 4.38
CA LYS A 325 12.67 10.81 3.89
C LYS A 325 12.45 9.60 4.80
N GLU A 326 12.87 9.68 6.06
CA GLU A 326 12.86 8.53 6.97
C GLU A 326 11.46 7.97 7.14
N LEU A 327 10.46 8.84 7.37
CA LEU A 327 9.07 8.44 7.52
C LEU A 327 8.47 7.83 6.23
N THR A 328 8.87 8.34 5.05
CA THR A 328 8.39 7.82 3.77
C THR A 328 9.02 6.49 3.45
N PHE A 329 10.33 6.36 3.62
CA PHE A 329 11.05 5.10 3.41
C PHE A 329 10.55 4.00 4.31
N ASP A 330 10.34 4.31 5.59
CA ASP A 330 9.82 3.37 6.57
C ASP A 330 8.39 2.92 6.26
N ALA A 331 7.52 3.84 5.85
CA ALA A 331 6.16 3.52 5.46
C ALA A 331 6.11 2.63 4.19
N ILE A 332 6.91 2.94 3.18
CA ILE A 332 7.04 2.15 1.95
C ILE A 332 7.50 0.72 2.26
N ASP A 333 8.60 0.57 3.01
CA ASP A 333 9.13 -0.75 3.38
C ASP A 333 8.12 -1.54 4.21
N THR A 334 7.41 -0.88 5.12
CA THR A 334 6.37 -1.49 5.95
C THR A 334 5.22 -2.01 5.08
N VAL A 335 4.74 -1.21 4.13
CA VAL A 335 3.61 -1.60 3.25
C VAL A 335 4.00 -2.74 2.32
N LYS A 336 5.17 -2.67 1.67
CA LYS A 336 5.69 -3.75 0.80
C LYS A 336 5.84 -5.05 1.58
N GLY A 337 6.44 -5.01 2.76
CA GLY A 337 6.55 -6.20 3.61
C GLY A 337 5.19 -6.77 4.03
N CYS A 338 4.22 -5.91 4.37
CA CYS A 338 2.87 -6.35 4.72
C CYS A 338 2.14 -6.97 3.52
N LEU A 339 2.21 -6.35 2.33
CA LEU A 339 1.57 -6.88 1.11
C LEU A 339 2.14 -8.25 0.74
N ALA A 340 3.47 -8.40 0.71
CA ALA A 340 4.13 -9.66 0.37
C ALA A 340 3.75 -10.79 1.34
N LEU A 341 3.85 -10.55 2.65
CA LEU A 341 3.51 -11.54 3.68
C LEU A 341 2.02 -11.88 3.69
N PHE A 342 1.15 -10.88 3.56
CA PHE A 342 -0.29 -11.07 3.52
C PHE A 342 -0.72 -11.89 2.29
N THR A 343 -0.19 -11.57 1.12
CA THR A 343 -0.43 -12.32 -0.13
C THR A 343 -0.01 -13.78 0.00
N GLY A 344 1.17 -14.05 0.57
CA GLY A 344 1.64 -15.41 0.84
C GLY A 344 0.72 -16.16 1.80
N MET A 345 0.32 -15.52 2.90
CA MET A 345 -0.58 -16.09 3.91
C MET A 345 -1.93 -16.50 3.32
N ILE A 346 -2.61 -15.61 2.59
CA ILE A 346 -3.93 -15.92 2.03
C ILE A 346 -3.87 -16.95 0.88
N SER A 347 -2.75 -17.00 0.15
CA SER A 347 -2.55 -17.95 -0.96
C SER A 347 -2.42 -19.40 -0.49
N THR A 348 -2.04 -19.62 0.77
CA THR A 348 -1.82 -20.95 1.36
C THR A 348 -2.87 -21.32 2.40
N MET A 349 -3.71 -20.35 2.79
CA MET A 349 -4.75 -20.52 3.79
C MET A 349 -5.82 -21.51 3.33
N GLN A 350 -6.25 -22.38 4.23
CA GLN A 350 -7.30 -23.38 3.97
C GLN A 350 -8.65 -22.87 4.50
N PHE A 351 -9.72 -23.12 3.74
CA PHE A 351 -11.08 -22.73 4.08
C PHE A 351 -11.89 -23.95 4.52
N ASN A 352 -12.44 -23.90 5.73
CA ASN A 352 -13.31 -24.95 6.26
C ASN A 352 -14.76 -24.71 5.80
N LYS A 353 -15.03 -25.14 4.57
CA LYS A 353 -16.34 -24.93 3.89
C LYS A 353 -17.52 -25.51 4.69
N ALA A 354 -17.32 -26.66 5.33
CA ALA A 354 -18.36 -27.30 6.12
C ALA A 354 -18.77 -26.45 7.35
N ASN A 355 -17.78 -25.90 8.07
CA ASN A 355 -18.06 -25.02 9.22
C ASN A 355 -18.73 -23.71 8.79
N MET A 356 -18.32 -23.15 7.65
CA MET A 356 -18.93 -21.93 7.09
C MET A 356 -20.41 -22.18 6.79
N GLU A 357 -20.74 -23.24 6.09
CA GLU A 357 -22.13 -23.59 5.74
C GLU A 357 -22.97 -23.92 6.98
N ALA A 358 -22.46 -24.74 7.89
CA ALA A 358 -23.14 -25.04 9.13
C ALA A 358 -23.41 -23.76 9.96
N SER A 359 -22.46 -22.83 10.00
CA SER A 359 -22.62 -21.56 10.69
C SER A 359 -23.69 -20.66 10.04
N ALA A 360 -23.86 -20.72 8.71
CA ALA A 360 -24.93 -20.00 8.01
C ALA A 360 -26.30 -20.57 8.40
N LYS A 361 -26.48 -21.89 8.34
CA LYS A 361 -27.73 -22.58 8.69
C LYS A 361 -28.15 -22.29 10.14
N ASN A 362 -27.23 -22.52 11.09
CA ASN A 362 -27.48 -22.32 12.53
C ASN A 362 -27.63 -20.85 12.96
N GLY A 363 -27.56 -19.92 12.03
CA GLY A 363 -27.69 -18.49 12.30
C GLY A 363 -28.99 -17.88 11.80
N PHE A 364 -29.93 -18.68 11.30
CA PHE A 364 -31.19 -18.22 10.69
C PHE A 364 -30.98 -17.21 9.56
N THR A 365 -29.85 -17.31 8.84
CA THR A 365 -29.47 -16.35 7.80
C THR A 365 -30.45 -16.35 6.62
N ASN A 366 -31.25 -17.41 6.49
CA ASN A 366 -32.33 -17.60 5.51
C ASN A 366 -33.72 -17.15 5.99
N ALA A 367 -33.82 -16.52 7.17
CA ALA A 367 -35.11 -16.06 7.69
C ALA A 367 -35.77 -14.99 6.80
N THR A 368 -34.98 -14.10 6.20
CA THR A 368 -35.48 -13.13 5.22
C THR A 368 -36.08 -13.81 3.99
N ASP A 369 -35.45 -14.88 3.52
CA ASP A 369 -35.91 -15.64 2.35
C ASP A 369 -37.22 -16.36 2.65
N ALA A 370 -37.42 -16.83 3.89
CA ALA A 370 -38.70 -17.37 4.36
C ALA A 370 -39.81 -16.29 4.40
N ALA A 371 -39.47 -15.06 4.76
CA ALA A 371 -40.41 -13.95 4.70
C ALA A 371 -40.78 -13.58 3.25
N ASP A 372 -39.76 -13.53 2.36
CA ASP A 372 -39.96 -13.27 0.95
C ASP A 372 -40.80 -14.38 0.27
N TYR A 373 -40.64 -15.63 0.70
CA TYR A 373 -41.51 -16.74 0.28
C TYR A 373 -42.97 -16.43 0.56
N LEU A 374 -43.32 -16.02 1.79
CA LEU A 374 -44.67 -15.66 2.16
C LEU A 374 -45.21 -14.45 1.38
N VAL A 375 -44.35 -13.45 1.12
CA VAL A 375 -44.70 -12.28 0.31
C VAL A 375 -45.08 -12.69 -1.12
N ASN A 376 -44.33 -13.60 -1.70
CA ASN A 376 -44.61 -14.14 -3.03
C ASN A 376 -45.88 -14.97 -3.09
N HIS A 377 -46.37 -15.42 -1.94
CA HIS A 377 -47.68 -16.11 -1.79
C HIS A 377 -48.80 -15.17 -1.28
N GLY A 378 -48.62 -13.85 -1.40
CA GLY A 378 -49.64 -12.85 -1.14
C GLY A 378 -49.74 -12.34 0.29
N VAL A 379 -48.84 -12.73 1.18
CA VAL A 379 -48.83 -12.22 2.58
C VAL A 379 -48.12 -10.86 2.59
N PRO A 380 -48.71 -9.81 3.21
CA PRO A 380 -48.04 -8.52 3.35
C PRO A 380 -46.72 -8.67 4.09
N PHE A 381 -45.66 -7.93 3.67
CA PHE A 381 -44.32 -8.07 4.24
C PHE A 381 -44.26 -7.93 5.76
N ARG A 382 -45.04 -7.01 6.35
CA ARG A 382 -45.07 -6.82 7.82
C ARG A 382 -45.59 -8.06 8.54
N ASP A 383 -46.62 -8.71 7.98
CA ASP A 383 -47.19 -9.93 8.54
C ASP A 383 -46.23 -11.11 8.33
N ALA A 384 -45.63 -11.23 7.14
CA ALA A 384 -44.61 -12.24 6.82
C ALA A 384 -43.44 -12.16 7.80
N HIS A 385 -42.93 -10.96 8.08
CA HIS A 385 -41.86 -10.76 9.05
C HIS A 385 -42.25 -11.23 10.46
N GLY A 386 -43.49 -10.93 10.91
CA GLY A 386 -44.01 -11.39 12.21
C GLY A 386 -44.13 -12.93 12.27
N ILE A 387 -44.64 -13.55 11.21
CA ILE A 387 -44.78 -15.02 11.08
C ILE A 387 -43.41 -15.68 11.18
N VAL A 388 -42.42 -15.20 10.42
CA VAL A 388 -41.05 -15.75 10.43
C VAL A 388 -40.37 -15.54 11.78
N GLY A 389 -40.65 -14.41 12.46
CA GLY A 389 -40.16 -14.18 13.83
C GLY A 389 -40.65 -15.26 14.81
N GLN A 390 -41.90 -15.72 14.68
CA GLN A 390 -42.46 -16.83 15.49
C GLN A 390 -41.77 -18.18 15.12
N LEU A 391 -41.51 -18.44 13.85
CA LEU A 391 -40.75 -19.64 13.41
C LEU A 391 -39.35 -19.66 14.00
N VAL A 392 -38.64 -18.55 13.94
CA VAL A 392 -37.27 -18.43 14.52
C VAL A 392 -37.31 -18.68 16.04
N LEU A 393 -38.26 -18.10 16.75
CA LEU A 393 -38.42 -18.34 18.19
C LEU A 393 -38.69 -19.81 18.50
N LYS A 394 -39.57 -20.48 17.74
CA LYS A 394 -39.85 -21.92 17.86
C LYS A 394 -38.57 -22.76 17.60
N CYS A 395 -37.78 -22.39 16.60
CA CYS A 395 -36.53 -23.05 16.32
C CYS A 395 -35.50 -22.89 17.45
N ILE A 396 -35.38 -21.69 18.03
CA ILE A 396 -34.49 -21.43 19.18
C ILE A 396 -34.88 -22.30 20.37
N GLU A 397 -36.19 -22.38 20.70
CA GLU A 397 -36.72 -23.21 21.81
C GLU A 397 -36.39 -24.70 21.60
N LYS A 398 -36.39 -25.17 20.35
CA LYS A 398 -36.12 -26.56 20.00
C LYS A 398 -34.63 -26.84 19.78
N GLY A 399 -33.78 -25.81 19.63
CA GLY A 399 -32.36 -25.96 19.28
C GLY A 399 -32.11 -26.46 17.87
N ILE A 400 -32.97 -26.13 16.89
CA ILE A 400 -32.90 -26.54 15.49
C ILE A 400 -32.88 -25.34 14.54
N SER A 401 -32.54 -25.57 13.28
CA SER A 401 -32.61 -24.58 12.20
C SER A 401 -33.98 -24.59 11.49
N LEU A 402 -34.24 -23.57 10.64
CA LEU A 402 -35.52 -23.45 9.93
C LEU A 402 -35.78 -24.64 9.00
N ASP A 403 -34.76 -25.20 8.34
CA ASP A 403 -34.87 -26.33 7.43
C ASP A 403 -35.13 -27.68 8.15
N GLU A 404 -35.03 -27.71 9.48
CA GLU A 404 -35.33 -28.87 10.31
C GLU A 404 -36.76 -28.89 10.88
N LEU A 405 -37.53 -27.79 10.73
CA LEU A 405 -38.96 -27.79 11.08
C LEU A 405 -39.75 -28.68 10.13
N SER A 406 -40.73 -29.41 10.66
CA SER A 406 -41.68 -30.16 9.81
C SER A 406 -42.66 -29.21 9.11
N LEU A 407 -43.25 -29.68 8.00
CA LEU A 407 -44.23 -28.87 7.27
C LEU A 407 -45.47 -28.56 8.15
N GLU A 408 -45.84 -29.52 9.00
CA GLU A 408 -46.93 -29.33 9.97
C GLU A 408 -46.63 -28.17 10.91
N GLU A 409 -45.42 -28.06 11.40
CA GLU A 409 -44.97 -26.98 12.29
C GLU A 409 -44.95 -25.61 11.60
N TYR A 410 -44.58 -25.58 10.32
CA TYR A 410 -44.71 -24.39 9.49
C TYR A 410 -46.18 -23.98 9.35
N LYS A 411 -47.08 -24.96 9.05
CA LYS A 411 -48.52 -24.73 8.85
C LYS A 411 -49.25 -24.37 10.14
N GLU A 412 -48.76 -24.77 11.30
CA GLU A 412 -49.29 -24.32 12.60
C GLU A 412 -49.19 -22.81 12.77
N ILE A 413 -48.15 -22.18 12.23
CA ILE A 413 -47.92 -20.71 12.33
C ILE A 413 -48.60 -20.00 11.15
N SER A 414 -48.45 -20.54 9.93
CA SER A 414 -49.14 -20.02 8.75
C SER A 414 -49.53 -21.11 7.78
N PRO A 415 -50.80 -21.25 7.40
CA PRO A 415 -51.26 -22.29 6.45
C PRO A 415 -50.74 -22.02 5.01
N VAL A 416 -50.10 -20.90 4.75
CA VAL A 416 -49.55 -20.53 3.43
C VAL A 416 -48.32 -21.33 3.06
N PHE A 417 -47.60 -21.87 4.04
CA PHE A 417 -46.39 -22.67 3.77
C PHE A 417 -46.75 -23.99 3.10
N GLU A 418 -46.02 -24.32 2.05
CA GLU A 418 -46.08 -25.60 1.35
C GLU A 418 -44.71 -26.27 1.29
N GLN A 419 -44.61 -27.49 0.71
CA GLN A 419 -43.39 -28.27 0.68
C GLN A 419 -42.21 -27.59 0.02
N ASP A 420 -42.44 -26.64 -0.88
CA ASP A 420 -41.42 -25.88 -1.61
C ASP A 420 -40.71 -24.82 -0.74
N ILE A 421 -41.16 -24.62 0.51
CA ILE A 421 -40.42 -23.75 1.47
C ILE A 421 -38.99 -24.21 1.67
N TYR A 422 -38.75 -25.54 1.75
CA TYR A 422 -37.40 -26.07 1.97
C TYR A 422 -36.44 -25.77 0.82
N GLU A 423 -36.92 -25.75 -0.42
CA GLU A 423 -36.14 -25.32 -1.58
C GLU A 423 -35.92 -23.80 -1.51
N ALA A 424 -36.95 -23.02 -1.16
CA ALA A 424 -36.90 -21.59 -1.11
C ALA A 424 -35.85 -21.06 -0.09
N ILE A 425 -35.70 -21.73 1.05
CA ILE A 425 -34.78 -21.35 2.14
C ILE A 425 -33.45 -22.11 2.12
N SER A 426 -33.19 -22.94 1.10
CA SER A 426 -31.87 -23.57 0.97
C SER A 426 -30.78 -22.52 0.78
N MET A 427 -29.58 -22.72 1.37
CA MET A 427 -28.47 -21.76 1.25
C MET A 427 -28.15 -21.44 -0.20
N LYS A 428 -28.21 -22.42 -1.07
CA LYS A 428 -28.04 -22.25 -2.51
C LYS A 428 -29.07 -21.29 -3.10
N THR A 429 -30.35 -21.55 -2.88
CA THR A 429 -31.43 -20.72 -3.41
C THR A 429 -31.39 -19.30 -2.86
N CYS A 430 -31.14 -19.14 -1.56
CA CYS A 430 -31.00 -17.83 -0.92
C CYS A 430 -29.93 -16.96 -1.56
N VAL A 431 -28.83 -17.55 -1.99
CA VAL A 431 -27.73 -16.82 -2.65
C VAL A 431 -28.02 -16.62 -4.15
N GLU A 432 -28.39 -17.69 -4.88
CA GLU A 432 -28.56 -17.65 -6.34
C GLU A 432 -29.76 -16.81 -6.80
N LYS A 433 -30.75 -16.59 -5.96
CA LYS A 433 -31.93 -15.76 -6.27
C LYS A 433 -31.74 -14.26 -5.99
N ARG A 434 -30.58 -13.82 -5.52
CA ARG A 434 -30.30 -12.38 -5.40
C ARG A 434 -30.20 -11.77 -6.80
N MET A 435 -31.05 -10.77 -7.10
CA MET A 435 -31.18 -10.20 -8.45
C MET A 435 -30.66 -8.76 -8.54
N THR A 436 -30.27 -8.16 -7.44
CA THR A 436 -29.71 -6.81 -7.42
C THR A 436 -28.28 -6.79 -7.97
N LEU A 437 -27.96 -5.77 -8.76
CA LEU A 437 -26.60 -5.62 -9.31
C LEU A 437 -25.57 -5.55 -8.18
N GLY A 438 -24.58 -6.44 -8.23
CA GLY A 438 -23.52 -6.51 -7.23
C GLY A 438 -23.82 -7.42 -6.03
N ALA A 439 -24.95 -8.13 -6.03
CA ALA A 439 -25.26 -9.14 -5.04
C ALA A 439 -24.64 -10.49 -5.38
#